data_0e827ae575b96640c6d7d4a36abf2424
#
_entry.id   0e827ae575b96640c6d7d4a36abf2424
#
_cell.length_a   1.000
_cell.length_b   1.000
_cell.length_c   1.000
_cell.angle_alpha   90.00
_cell.angle_beta   90.00
_cell.angle_gamma   90.00
#
_symmetry.space_group_name_H-M   'P 1'
#
loop_
_entity.id
_entity.type
_entity.pdbx_description
1 polymer ?
#
loop_
_entity_poly.entity_id
_entity_poly.type
_entity_poly.pdbx_seq_one_letter_code
_entity_poly.pdbx_strand_id
1 'polypeptide(L)'
;WRCGLEVVQRDMAQWFVRMTEYSDELLDELENISFPENVKAMQRNWIGRSDGAHIEFQVDDSSSVIGAFTTRPDTIFGVTFLTLSPEHPLCEVLCSGSEWEEGWRALKEECSRMSEFERVNMLKEKKGVFLGRHAINPLNDERVPIYAGNFVVSTYGTGAVMAVPGHDQRDFDFATEYDLEIRRVLEENRGGDTNEPMNRAFEGYGPMINSPVD
;
A
#
# COMPACT_ATOMS: atom_id res chain seq x y z
N TRP A 1 -25.33 1.92 19.93
CA TRP A 1 -25.71 1.42 21.26
C TRP A 1 -27.13 1.85 21.69
N ARG A 2 -27.70 2.89 21.01
CA ARG A 2 -29.08 3.34 21.34
C ARG A 2 -30.17 2.65 20.51
N CYS A 3 -29.92 2.41 19.22
CA CYS A 3 -30.93 1.90 18.29
C CYS A 3 -30.71 0.43 17.89
N GLY A 4 -29.53 -0.17 18.19
CA GLY A 4 -29.20 -1.55 17.85
C GLY A 4 -28.98 -1.79 16.34
N LEU A 5 -28.92 -0.73 15.52
CA LEU A 5 -28.60 -0.82 14.10
C LEU A 5 -27.09 -0.94 13.90
N GLU A 6 -26.68 -1.66 12.86
CA GLU A 6 -25.28 -1.72 12.44
C GLU A 6 -24.82 -0.35 11.92
N VAL A 7 -23.57 0.00 12.25
CA VAL A 7 -22.91 1.20 11.74
C VAL A 7 -22.42 0.91 10.34
N VAL A 8 -22.73 1.79 9.38
CA VAL A 8 -22.24 1.71 8.01
C VAL A 8 -21.51 3.00 7.66
N GLN A 9 -20.49 2.90 6.83
CA GLN A 9 -19.85 4.07 6.25
C GLN A 9 -20.74 4.66 5.16
N ARG A 10 -20.88 5.98 5.17
CA ARG A 10 -21.72 6.72 4.22
C ARG A 10 -21.06 8.05 3.87
N ASP A 11 -21.00 8.34 2.60
CA ASP A 11 -20.63 9.67 2.13
C ASP A 11 -21.68 10.70 2.50
N MET A 12 -21.27 11.75 3.20
CA MET A 12 -22.15 12.81 3.65
C MET A 12 -21.55 14.17 3.31
N ALA A 13 -22.39 15.06 2.77
CA ALA A 13 -22.00 16.45 2.60
C ALA A 13 -21.93 17.15 3.95
N GLN A 14 -20.74 17.63 4.32
CA GLN A 14 -20.51 18.37 5.57
C GLN A 14 -19.34 19.35 5.43
N TRP A 15 -19.15 20.18 6.43
CA TRP A 15 -18.05 21.13 6.44
C TRP A 15 -16.75 20.44 6.85
N PHE A 16 -15.69 20.72 6.05
CA PHE A 16 -14.31 20.31 6.34
C PHE A 16 -13.41 21.54 6.36
N VAL A 17 -12.43 21.51 7.25
CA VAL A 17 -11.32 22.46 7.26
C VAL A 17 -10.14 21.81 6.54
N ARG A 18 -9.58 22.46 5.53
CA ARG A 18 -8.45 21.98 4.73
C ARG A 18 -7.12 22.12 5.49
N MET A 19 -7.01 21.53 6.67
CA MET A 19 -5.82 21.65 7.53
C MET A 19 -4.55 21.17 6.86
N THR A 20 -4.66 20.13 6.04
CA THR A 20 -3.50 19.49 5.39
C THR A 20 -2.84 20.38 4.32
N GLU A 21 -3.54 21.37 3.81
CA GLU A 21 -2.95 22.38 2.90
C GLU A 21 -1.86 23.23 3.57
N TYR A 22 -1.88 23.33 4.90
CA TYR A 22 -0.92 24.09 5.71
C TYR A 22 0.18 23.22 6.32
N SER A 23 0.25 21.93 6.00
CA SER A 23 1.17 21.00 6.64
C SER A 23 2.64 21.39 6.45
N ASP A 24 3.03 21.76 5.24
CA ASP A 24 4.41 22.17 4.96
C ASP A 24 4.75 23.49 5.66
N GLU A 25 3.85 24.50 5.58
CA GLU A 25 4.02 25.78 6.27
C GLU A 25 4.14 25.61 7.79
N LEU A 26 3.30 24.74 8.38
CA LEU A 26 3.37 24.43 9.81
C LEU A 26 4.68 23.76 10.21
N LEU A 27 5.25 22.89 9.38
CA LEU A 27 6.55 22.27 9.62
C LEU A 27 7.69 23.30 9.56
N ASP A 28 7.69 24.13 8.52
CA ASP A 28 8.74 25.13 8.30
C ASP A 28 8.74 26.19 9.41
N GLU A 29 7.55 26.62 9.86
CA GLU A 29 7.40 27.62 10.91
C GLU A 29 7.70 27.11 12.33
N LEU A 30 7.83 25.78 12.54
CA LEU A 30 8.24 25.23 13.84
C LEU A 30 9.60 25.78 14.33
N GLU A 31 10.50 26.15 13.43
CA GLU A 31 11.79 26.71 13.79
C GLU A 31 11.69 28.15 14.32
N ASN A 32 10.63 28.87 13.91
CA ASN A 32 10.41 30.28 14.24
C ASN A 32 9.63 30.48 15.56
N ILE A 33 9.17 29.39 16.19
CA ILE A 33 8.42 29.47 17.44
C ILE A 33 9.24 29.00 18.64
N SER A 34 8.98 29.61 19.81
CA SER A 34 9.70 29.29 21.06
C SER A 34 9.12 28.10 21.81
N PHE A 35 8.82 26.99 21.10
CA PHE A 35 8.40 25.76 21.75
C PHE A 35 9.61 24.94 22.23
N PRO A 36 9.46 24.18 23.34
CA PRO A 36 10.47 23.19 23.73
C PRO A 36 10.72 22.18 22.61
N GLU A 37 11.98 21.71 22.48
CA GLU A 37 12.35 20.79 21.39
C GLU A 37 11.55 19.48 21.35
N ASN A 38 11.19 18.95 22.51
CA ASN A 38 10.32 17.76 22.57
C ASN A 38 8.92 18.02 21.98
N VAL A 39 8.38 19.26 22.15
CA VAL A 39 7.09 19.65 21.57
C VAL A 39 7.21 19.81 20.06
N LYS A 40 8.29 20.45 19.57
CA LYS A 40 8.57 20.56 18.14
C LYS A 40 8.71 19.18 17.49
N ALA A 41 9.42 18.25 18.16
CA ALA A 41 9.56 16.89 17.68
C ALA A 41 8.21 16.17 17.59
N MET A 42 7.34 16.34 18.59
CA MET A 42 5.98 15.77 18.55
C MET A 42 5.16 16.35 17.38
N GLN A 43 5.25 17.64 17.11
CA GLN A 43 4.55 18.27 15.99
C GLN A 43 5.08 17.79 14.64
N ARG A 44 6.41 17.69 14.46
CA ARG A 44 7.01 17.13 13.24
C ARG A 44 6.53 15.69 12.99
N ASN A 45 6.55 14.86 14.02
CA ASN A 45 6.08 13.48 13.91
C ASN A 45 4.58 13.38 13.63
N TRP A 46 3.79 14.28 14.17
CA TRP A 46 2.34 14.31 13.93
C TRP A 46 1.99 14.73 12.51
N ILE A 47 2.65 15.75 11.97
CA ILE A 47 2.45 16.20 10.59
C ILE A 47 2.96 15.13 9.60
N GLY A 48 4.12 14.52 9.90
CA GLY A 48 4.59 13.30 9.22
C GLY A 48 4.89 13.52 7.73
N ARG A 49 5.76 14.49 7.38
CA ARG A 49 6.22 14.66 5.99
C ARG A 49 6.94 13.41 5.50
N SER A 50 6.48 12.88 4.37
CA SER A 50 7.09 11.72 3.71
C SER A 50 7.49 12.09 2.29
N ASP A 51 8.77 11.92 1.97
CA ASP A 51 9.27 12.05 0.61
C ASP A 51 9.25 10.67 -0.06
N GLY A 52 8.82 10.62 -1.31
CA GLY A 52 8.70 9.35 -2.03
C GLY A 52 8.52 9.57 -3.54
N ALA A 53 8.25 8.48 -4.24
CA ALA A 53 8.01 8.47 -5.67
C ALA A 53 6.58 7.99 -5.99
N HIS A 54 6.01 8.57 -7.01
CA HIS A 54 4.77 8.08 -7.62
C HIS A 54 5.17 7.23 -8.83
N ILE A 55 4.76 5.98 -8.84
CA ILE A 55 5.10 5.00 -9.87
C ILE A 55 3.83 4.56 -10.57
N GLU A 56 3.83 4.56 -11.89
CA GLU A 56 2.70 4.19 -12.73
C GLU A 56 2.92 2.79 -13.31
N PHE A 57 1.97 1.90 -13.06
CA PHE A 57 1.95 0.54 -13.58
C PHE A 57 0.85 0.45 -14.65
N GLN A 58 1.23 0.19 -15.88
CA GLN A 58 0.27 -0.04 -16.97
C GLN A 58 -0.44 -1.38 -16.75
N VAL A 59 -1.77 -1.39 -16.78
CA VAL A 59 -2.52 -2.64 -16.75
C VAL A 59 -2.40 -3.33 -18.11
N ASP A 60 -2.02 -4.61 -18.09
CA ASP A 60 -1.84 -5.42 -19.29
C ASP A 60 -3.17 -5.57 -20.06
N ASP A 61 -3.12 -5.47 -21.37
CA ASP A 61 -4.29 -5.52 -22.27
C ASP A 61 -5.39 -4.47 -21.93
N SER A 62 -5.00 -3.32 -21.36
CA SER A 62 -5.94 -2.25 -20.98
C SER A 62 -5.29 -0.88 -21.15
N SER A 63 -6.11 0.16 -21.28
CA SER A 63 -5.63 1.56 -21.20
C SER A 63 -5.55 2.08 -19.75
N SER A 64 -5.87 1.25 -18.77
CA SER A 64 -5.86 1.65 -17.37
C SER A 64 -4.44 1.69 -16.81
N VAL A 65 -4.18 2.67 -15.95
CA VAL A 65 -2.91 2.84 -15.23
C VAL A 65 -3.19 2.83 -13.74
N ILE A 66 -2.37 2.12 -12.98
CA ILE A 66 -2.40 2.10 -11.52
C ILE A 66 -1.23 2.93 -11.01
N GLY A 67 -1.51 4.04 -10.37
CA GLY A 67 -0.51 4.86 -9.70
C GLY A 67 -0.34 4.42 -8.24
N ALA A 68 0.88 4.07 -7.84
CA ALA A 68 1.24 3.76 -6.46
C ALA A 68 2.26 4.77 -5.92
N PHE A 69 2.02 5.29 -4.72
CA PHE A 69 3.02 6.09 -4.01
C PHE A 69 3.86 5.21 -3.10
N THR A 70 5.17 5.39 -3.14
CA THR A 70 6.09 4.66 -2.26
C THR A 70 7.16 5.57 -1.68
N THR A 71 7.53 5.36 -0.43
CA THR A 71 8.72 5.96 0.20
C THR A 71 9.98 5.11 -0.03
N ARG A 72 9.83 3.94 -0.65
CA ARG A 72 10.89 2.97 -0.91
C ARG A 72 11.00 2.62 -2.41
N PRO A 73 11.30 3.63 -3.29
CA PRO A 73 11.47 3.35 -4.72
C PRO A 73 12.65 2.41 -5.03
N ASP A 74 13.59 2.29 -4.11
CA ASP A 74 14.72 1.35 -4.15
C ASP A 74 14.29 -0.14 -4.17
N THR A 75 13.06 -0.45 -3.79
CA THR A 75 12.54 -1.82 -3.76
C THR A 75 11.74 -2.22 -5.00
N ILE A 76 11.65 -1.38 -6.03
CA ILE A 76 10.76 -1.58 -7.18
C ILE A 76 11.02 -2.89 -7.95
N PHE A 77 12.27 -3.37 -8.01
CA PHE A 77 12.60 -4.66 -8.62
C PHE A 77 12.10 -5.86 -7.80
N GLY A 78 11.73 -5.62 -6.54
CA GLY A 78 11.11 -6.60 -5.64
C GLY A 78 9.59 -6.63 -5.69
N VAL A 79 8.96 -5.83 -6.57
CA VAL A 79 7.50 -5.85 -6.75
C VAL A 79 7.10 -7.16 -7.39
N THR A 80 6.26 -7.93 -6.70
CA THR A 80 5.75 -9.21 -7.18
C THR A 80 4.24 -9.24 -7.35
N PHE A 81 3.53 -8.25 -6.82
CA PHE A 81 2.10 -8.02 -7.05
C PHE A 81 1.73 -6.56 -6.76
N LEU A 82 0.55 -6.15 -7.20
CA LEU A 82 -0.08 -4.89 -6.80
C LEU A 82 -1.30 -5.18 -5.96
N THR A 83 -1.56 -4.34 -4.97
CA THR A 83 -2.77 -4.44 -4.15
C THR A 83 -3.53 -3.12 -4.17
N LEU A 84 -4.80 -3.19 -4.53
CA LEU A 84 -5.75 -2.09 -4.48
C LEU A 84 -6.62 -2.20 -3.24
N SER A 85 -7.04 -1.06 -2.71
CA SER A 85 -8.15 -1.03 -1.76
C SER A 85 -9.41 -1.63 -2.41
N PRO A 86 -10.21 -2.44 -1.72
CA PRO A 86 -11.44 -2.99 -2.29
C PRO A 86 -12.44 -1.93 -2.78
N GLU A 87 -12.33 -0.70 -2.27
CA GLU A 87 -13.12 0.46 -2.65
C GLU A 87 -12.57 1.21 -3.88
N HIS A 88 -11.36 0.86 -4.33
CA HIS A 88 -10.73 1.55 -5.45
C HIS A 88 -11.55 1.40 -6.74
N PRO A 89 -11.80 2.49 -7.50
CA PRO A 89 -12.67 2.45 -8.68
C PRO A 89 -12.24 1.44 -9.75
N LEU A 90 -10.93 1.21 -9.91
CA LEU A 90 -10.41 0.24 -10.87
C LEU A 90 -10.78 -1.22 -10.53
N CYS A 91 -11.05 -1.57 -9.28
CA CYS A 91 -11.43 -2.94 -8.93
C CYS A 91 -12.66 -3.39 -9.71
N GLU A 92 -13.70 -2.56 -9.77
CA GLU A 92 -14.90 -2.87 -10.52
C GLU A 92 -14.62 -3.00 -12.03
N VAL A 93 -13.81 -2.09 -12.59
CA VAL A 93 -13.43 -2.10 -14.00
C VAL A 93 -12.66 -3.37 -14.38
N LEU A 94 -11.72 -3.79 -13.51
CA LEU A 94 -10.82 -4.91 -13.80
C LEU A 94 -11.50 -6.28 -13.66
N CYS A 95 -12.39 -6.46 -12.68
CA CYS A 95 -13.01 -7.77 -12.43
C CYS A 95 -14.43 -7.92 -12.99
N SER A 96 -15.02 -6.87 -13.56
CA SER A 96 -16.40 -6.90 -14.07
C SER A 96 -16.60 -8.02 -15.10
N GLY A 97 -17.65 -8.84 -14.89
CA GLY A 97 -17.98 -9.98 -15.73
C GLY A 97 -17.02 -11.17 -15.62
N SER A 98 -16.06 -11.15 -14.71
CA SER A 98 -15.16 -12.26 -14.45
C SER A 98 -15.63 -13.14 -13.28
N GLU A 99 -15.04 -14.32 -13.13
CA GLU A 99 -15.25 -15.20 -11.97
C GLU A 99 -14.83 -14.58 -10.62
N TRP A 100 -14.01 -13.53 -10.63
CA TRP A 100 -13.48 -12.86 -9.46
C TRP A 100 -14.39 -11.76 -8.90
N GLU A 101 -15.39 -11.31 -9.68
CA GLU A 101 -16.28 -10.20 -9.33
C GLU A 101 -17.05 -10.43 -8.01
N GLU A 102 -17.59 -11.65 -7.82
CA GLU A 102 -18.36 -11.99 -6.62
C GLU A 102 -17.47 -11.95 -5.37
N GLY A 103 -16.26 -12.52 -5.46
CA GLY A 103 -15.27 -12.50 -4.39
C GLY A 103 -14.85 -11.08 -3.99
N TRP A 104 -14.61 -10.22 -4.99
CA TRP A 104 -14.32 -8.81 -4.74
C TRP A 104 -15.48 -8.08 -4.07
N ARG A 105 -16.71 -8.28 -4.53
CA ARG A 105 -17.90 -7.65 -3.91
C ARG A 105 -18.05 -8.05 -2.45
N ALA A 106 -17.85 -9.32 -2.14
CA ALA A 106 -17.91 -9.83 -0.76
C ALA A 106 -16.81 -9.19 0.11
N LEU A 107 -15.57 -9.11 -0.40
CA LEU A 107 -14.46 -8.46 0.31
C LEU A 107 -14.74 -6.97 0.54
N LYS A 108 -15.25 -6.25 -0.45
CA LYS A 108 -15.62 -4.85 -0.34
C LYS A 108 -16.70 -4.63 0.72
N GLU A 109 -17.72 -5.50 0.75
CA GLU A 109 -18.78 -5.44 1.77
C GLU A 109 -18.24 -5.72 3.16
N GLU A 110 -17.36 -6.72 3.34
CA GLU A 110 -16.69 -6.99 4.61
C GLU A 110 -15.91 -5.76 5.09
N CYS A 111 -15.11 -5.16 4.22
CA CYS A 111 -14.32 -3.98 4.53
C CYS A 111 -15.16 -2.75 4.87
N SER A 112 -16.34 -2.57 4.24
CA SER A 112 -17.23 -1.43 4.52
C SER A 112 -17.78 -1.40 5.95
N ARG A 113 -17.75 -2.54 6.65
CA ARG A 113 -18.20 -2.68 8.04
C ARG A 113 -17.09 -2.41 9.06
N MET A 114 -15.85 -2.27 8.60
CA MET A 114 -14.67 -2.07 9.43
C MET A 114 -14.24 -0.61 9.38
N SER A 115 -13.74 -0.08 10.49
CA SER A 115 -13.06 1.20 10.50
C SER A 115 -11.66 1.09 9.84
N GLU A 116 -11.15 2.19 9.32
CA GLU A 116 -9.77 2.23 8.79
C GLU A 116 -8.73 1.82 9.83
N PHE A 117 -8.91 2.26 11.07
CA PHE A 117 -8.04 1.90 12.17
C PHE A 117 -7.99 0.38 12.40
N GLU A 118 -9.14 -0.29 12.37
CA GLU A 118 -9.21 -1.75 12.47
C GLU A 118 -8.52 -2.43 11.30
N ARG A 119 -8.73 -1.94 10.08
CA ARG A 119 -8.09 -2.49 8.86
C ARG A 119 -6.57 -2.37 8.90
N VAL A 120 -6.04 -1.23 9.32
CA VAL A 120 -4.59 -0.98 9.32
C VAL A 120 -3.88 -1.66 10.50
N ASN A 121 -4.49 -1.65 11.70
CA ASN A 121 -3.79 -2.00 12.94
C ASN A 121 -4.21 -3.33 13.57
N MET A 122 -5.42 -3.81 13.30
CA MET A 122 -6.00 -4.95 14.04
C MET A 122 -6.20 -6.21 13.18
N LEU A 123 -6.04 -6.12 11.86
CA LEU A 123 -6.19 -7.29 11.00
C LEU A 123 -5.04 -8.26 11.21
N LYS A 124 -5.37 -9.43 11.76
CA LYS A 124 -4.45 -10.56 11.87
C LYS A 124 -4.37 -11.36 10.58
N GLU A 125 -5.48 -11.43 9.85
CA GLU A 125 -5.59 -12.18 8.60
C GLU A 125 -5.64 -11.22 7.41
N LYS A 126 -4.69 -11.36 6.50
CA LYS A 126 -4.66 -10.60 5.26
C LYS A 126 -5.50 -11.32 4.23
N LYS A 127 -6.60 -10.70 3.81
CA LYS A 127 -7.49 -11.24 2.78
C LYS A 127 -7.36 -10.45 1.50
N GLY A 128 -7.39 -11.16 0.38
CA GLY A 128 -7.39 -10.54 -0.93
C GLY A 128 -8.12 -11.36 -1.98
N VAL A 129 -8.45 -10.71 -3.07
CA VAL A 129 -9.06 -11.32 -4.24
C VAL A 129 -8.27 -10.91 -5.47
N PHE A 130 -7.84 -11.86 -6.28
CA PHE A 130 -7.24 -11.58 -7.57
C PHE A 130 -8.27 -10.93 -8.48
N LEU A 131 -7.90 -9.85 -9.18
CA LEU A 131 -8.83 -9.11 -10.05
C LEU A 131 -8.84 -9.61 -11.51
N GLY A 132 -8.21 -10.76 -11.78
CA GLY A 132 -8.18 -11.37 -13.11
C GLY A 132 -7.24 -10.65 -14.10
N ARG A 133 -6.45 -9.69 -13.64
CA ARG A 133 -5.57 -8.86 -14.48
C ARG A 133 -4.17 -8.75 -13.88
N HIS A 134 -3.24 -8.38 -14.75
CA HIS A 134 -1.84 -8.11 -14.39
C HIS A 134 -1.51 -6.66 -14.74
N ALA A 135 -0.49 -6.14 -14.10
CA ALA A 135 0.14 -4.87 -14.47
C ALA A 135 1.60 -5.11 -14.87
N ILE A 136 2.18 -4.16 -15.57
CA ILE A 136 3.57 -4.20 -16.02
C ILE A 136 4.40 -3.34 -15.09
N ASN A 137 5.45 -3.91 -14.51
CA ASN A 137 6.44 -3.16 -13.76
C ASN A 137 7.26 -2.31 -14.73
N PRO A 138 7.28 -0.97 -14.59
CA PRO A 138 7.87 -0.09 -15.58
C PRO A 138 9.41 -0.16 -15.69
N LEU A 139 10.10 -0.82 -14.74
CA LEU A 139 11.56 -0.92 -14.75
C LEU A 139 12.12 -2.23 -15.29
N ASN A 140 11.35 -3.31 -15.29
CA ASN A 140 11.82 -4.63 -15.73
C ASN A 140 10.84 -5.35 -16.65
N ASP A 141 9.76 -4.68 -17.06
CA ASP A 141 8.69 -5.20 -17.93
C ASP A 141 8.02 -6.49 -17.42
N GLU A 142 8.21 -6.85 -16.15
CA GLU A 142 7.58 -8.02 -15.58
C GLU A 142 6.09 -7.82 -15.35
N ARG A 143 5.33 -8.88 -15.62
CA ARG A 143 3.89 -8.94 -15.35
C ARG A 143 3.65 -9.34 -13.90
N VAL A 144 2.97 -8.49 -13.15
CA VAL A 144 2.63 -8.72 -11.75
C VAL A 144 1.10 -8.77 -11.58
N PRO A 145 0.55 -9.73 -10.82
CA PRO A 145 -0.89 -9.86 -10.61
C PRO A 145 -1.44 -8.69 -9.77
N ILE A 146 -2.70 -8.33 -10.04
CA ILE A 146 -3.40 -7.26 -9.32
C ILE A 146 -4.43 -7.89 -8.39
N TYR A 147 -4.35 -7.55 -7.10
CA TYR A 147 -5.27 -7.98 -6.04
C TYR A 147 -6.08 -6.81 -5.48
N ALA A 148 -7.27 -7.07 -4.99
CA ALA A 148 -7.92 -6.24 -3.99
C ALA A 148 -7.59 -6.81 -2.60
N GLY A 149 -7.10 -5.98 -1.66
CA GLY A 149 -6.66 -6.44 -0.34
C GLY A 149 -7.29 -5.65 0.82
N ASN A 150 -7.74 -6.35 1.86
CA ASN A 150 -8.42 -5.75 3.01
C ASN A 150 -7.53 -4.81 3.85
N PHE A 151 -6.21 -4.90 3.72
CA PHE A 151 -5.22 -4.12 4.46
C PHE A 151 -4.81 -2.81 3.74
N VAL A 152 -5.29 -2.58 2.52
CA VAL A 152 -5.12 -1.32 1.80
C VAL A 152 -6.37 -0.45 1.98
N VAL A 153 -6.18 0.81 2.33
CA VAL A 153 -7.26 1.79 2.54
C VAL A 153 -7.25 2.85 1.45
N SER A 154 -8.44 3.27 1.01
CA SER A 154 -8.60 4.21 -0.11
C SER A 154 -8.26 5.67 0.26
N THR A 155 -8.22 6.00 1.53
CA THR A 155 -7.95 7.35 2.05
C THR A 155 -6.47 7.65 2.19
N TYR A 156 -5.60 6.65 2.06
CA TYR A 156 -4.16 6.82 2.13
C TYR A 156 -3.51 6.68 0.74
N GLY A 157 -2.79 7.71 0.34
CA GLY A 157 -2.12 7.76 -0.96
C GLY A 157 -3.11 7.68 -2.12
N THR A 158 -2.85 6.76 -3.05
CA THR A 158 -3.69 6.51 -4.22
C THR A 158 -4.73 5.41 -4.01
N GLY A 159 -4.75 4.76 -2.83
CA GLY A 159 -5.54 3.54 -2.62
C GLY A 159 -4.95 2.31 -3.32
N ALA A 160 -3.71 2.41 -3.80
CA ALA A 160 -2.96 1.33 -4.43
C ALA A 160 -1.55 1.23 -3.83
N VAL A 161 -1.07 0.02 -3.69
CA VAL A 161 0.25 -0.30 -3.13
C VAL A 161 1.00 -1.19 -4.11
N MET A 162 2.24 -0.84 -4.40
CA MET A 162 3.18 -1.78 -5.00
C MET A 162 3.70 -2.71 -3.90
N ALA A 163 3.39 -3.98 -3.99
CA ALA A 163 3.74 -4.93 -2.95
C ALA A 163 5.16 -5.47 -3.14
N VAL A 164 5.95 -5.35 -2.08
CA VAL A 164 7.35 -5.74 -2.04
C VAL A 164 7.60 -6.71 -0.87
N PRO A 165 7.14 -7.96 -0.97
CA PRO A 165 7.12 -8.90 0.17
C PRO A 165 8.48 -9.20 0.77
N GLY A 166 9.57 -9.04 0.02
CA GLY A 166 10.92 -9.09 0.57
C GLY A 166 11.25 -7.97 1.55
N HIS A 167 10.49 -6.84 1.55
CA HIS A 167 10.87 -5.58 2.22
C HIS A 167 9.73 -4.89 2.98
N ASP A 168 8.51 -5.42 2.97
CA ASP A 168 7.37 -5.01 3.80
C ASP A 168 6.72 -6.24 4.43
N GLN A 169 6.59 -6.24 5.76
CA GLN A 169 6.08 -7.41 6.48
C GLN A 169 4.61 -7.70 6.17
N ARG A 170 3.79 -6.68 5.88
CA ARG A 170 2.38 -6.88 5.51
C ARG A 170 2.26 -7.58 4.16
N ASP A 171 3.10 -7.18 3.22
CA ASP A 171 3.17 -7.81 1.91
C ASP A 171 3.74 -9.22 1.99
N PHE A 172 4.72 -9.45 2.89
CA PHE A 172 5.29 -10.77 3.17
C PHE A 172 4.24 -11.75 3.69
N ASP A 173 3.45 -11.31 4.68
CA ASP A 173 2.38 -12.13 5.26
C ASP A 173 1.34 -12.50 4.19
N PHE A 174 0.96 -11.52 3.37
CA PHE A 174 0.02 -11.73 2.25
C PHE A 174 0.60 -12.68 1.19
N ALA A 175 1.84 -12.44 0.76
CA ALA A 175 2.49 -13.29 -0.24
C ALA A 175 2.64 -14.74 0.23
N THR A 176 2.91 -14.94 1.52
CA THR A 176 2.98 -16.27 2.13
C THR A 176 1.63 -16.97 2.13
N GLU A 177 0.55 -16.26 2.46
CA GLU A 177 -0.81 -16.82 2.49
C GLU A 177 -1.32 -17.20 1.10
N TYR A 178 -0.96 -16.40 0.08
CA TYR A 178 -1.42 -16.58 -1.30
C TYR A 178 -0.42 -17.30 -2.22
N ASP A 179 0.66 -17.86 -1.67
CA ASP A 179 1.73 -18.54 -2.41
C ASP A 179 2.29 -17.70 -3.56
N LEU A 180 2.51 -16.40 -3.28
CA LEU A 180 3.09 -15.45 -4.23
C LEU A 180 4.61 -15.38 -4.07
N GLU A 181 5.29 -14.96 -5.14
CA GLU A 181 6.74 -14.81 -5.12
C GLU A 181 7.19 -13.79 -4.06
N ILE A 182 8.23 -14.13 -3.30
CA ILE A 182 8.92 -13.24 -2.36
C ILE A 182 10.32 -13.01 -2.89
N ARG A 183 10.58 -11.80 -3.38
CA ARG A 183 11.87 -11.44 -4.00
C ARG A 183 12.64 -10.48 -3.11
N ARG A 184 13.86 -10.88 -2.74
CA ARG A 184 14.80 -10.02 -2.01
C ARG A 184 15.56 -9.15 -3.01
N VAL A 185 15.54 -7.83 -2.82
CA VAL A 185 16.28 -6.86 -3.65
C VAL A 185 17.19 -5.94 -2.83
N LEU A 186 17.15 -6.05 -1.51
CA LEU A 186 18.09 -5.43 -0.59
C LEU A 186 18.61 -6.45 0.40
N GLU A 187 19.83 -6.27 0.87
CA GLU A 187 20.43 -7.10 1.91
C GLU A 187 21.12 -6.23 2.98
N GLU A 188 21.24 -6.76 4.20
CA GLU A 188 21.86 -6.05 5.30
C GLU A 188 23.36 -5.84 5.08
N ASN A 189 24.03 -6.83 4.51
CA ASN A 189 25.47 -6.81 4.24
C ASN A 189 25.75 -7.39 2.84
N ARG A 190 26.73 -6.83 2.12
CA ARG A 190 27.17 -7.38 0.84
C ARG A 190 27.71 -8.79 1.00
N GLY A 191 27.18 -9.75 0.23
CA GLY A 191 27.69 -11.11 0.15
C GLY A 191 26.97 -12.13 1.02
N GLY A 192 25.76 -11.84 1.48
CA GLY A 192 24.85 -12.82 2.05
C GLY A 192 24.39 -13.86 1.02
N ASP A 193 23.93 -15.04 1.47
CA ASP A 193 23.32 -16.01 0.57
C ASP A 193 21.91 -15.52 0.17
N THR A 194 21.82 -15.00 -1.04
CA THR A 194 20.57 -14.46 -1.61
C THR A 194 19.54 -15.56 -1.90
N ASN A 195 19.92 -16.83 -1.85
CA ASN A 195 19.05 -17.98 -2.11
C ASN A 195 18.41 -18.55 -0.83
N GLU A 196 18.83 -18.10 0.36
CA GLU A 196 18.15 -18.54 1.58
C GLU A 196 16.69 -18.08 1.60
N PRO A 197 15.74 -19.01 1.87
CA PRO A 197 14.34 -18.62 2.02
C PRO A 197 14.16 -17.59 3.12
N MET A 198 13.41 -16.54 2.83
CA MET A 198 13.07 -15.53 3.82
C MET A 198 11.97 -16.06 4.75
N ASN A 199 12.13 -15.86 6.05
CA ASN A 199 11.13 -16.17 7.06
C ASN A 199 10.39 -14.91 7.58
N ARG A 200 10.83 -13.74 7.13
CA ARG A 200 10.26 -12.43 7.37
C ARG A 200 10.81 -11.42 6.38
N ALA A 201 10.13 -10.29 6.20
CA ALA A 201 10.62 -9.19 5.40
C ALA A 201 11.89 -8.54 6.00
N PHE A 202 12.76 -8.02 5.14
CA PHE A 202 13.87 -7.16 5.53
C PHE A 202 13.49 -5.70 5.28
N GLU A 203 13.04 -5.01 6.32
CA GLU A 203 12.57 -3.62 6.24
C GLU A 203 13.69 -2.57 6.36
N GLY A 204 14.95 -3.04 6.50
CA GLY A 204 16.12 -2.19 6.60
C GLY A 204 16.55 -1.55 5.28
N TYR A 205 17.62 -0.76 5.36
CA TYR A 205 18.33 -0.24 4.19
C TYR A 205 19.62 -1.04 3.99
N GLY A 206 20.05 -1.17 2.74
CA GLY A 206 21.25 -1.90 2.42
C GLY A 206 21.60 -1.89 0.94
N PRO A 207 22.65 -2.59 0.54
CA PRO A 207 23.02 -2.75 -0.87
C PRO A 207 21.90 -3.38 -1.69
N MET A 208 21.68 -2.86 -2.88
CA MET A 208 20.75 -3.46 -3.84
C MET A 208 21.35 -4.75 -4.43
N ILE A 209 20.52 -5.77 -4.51
CA ILE A 209 20.79 -7.07 -5.14
C ILE A 209 19.62 -7.44 -6.05
N ASN A 210 19.80 -8.38 -6.99
CA ASN A 210 18.72 -8.81 -7.88
C ASN A 210 17.98 -7.64 -8.57
N SER A 211 18.71 -6.55 -8.79
CA SER A 211 18.19 -5.31 -9.37
C SER A 211 19.05 -4.95 -10.57
N PRO A 212 18.78 -5.52 -11.76
CA PRO A 212 19.58 -5.22 -12.96
C PRO A 212 19.39 -3.74 -13.29
N VAL A 213 20.52 -3.01 -13.30
CA VAL A 213 20.62 -1.64 -13.81
C VAL A 213 21.54 -1.72 -15.01
N ASP A 214 21.00 -1.49 -16.18
CA ASP A 214 21.81 -1.34 -17.41
C ASP A 214 22.49 0.03 -17.47
#